data_0b2fe818c153342bbaf4ce245275d148
#
_entry.id   0b2fe818c153342bbaf4ce245275d148
#
_cell.length_a   1.000
_cell.length_b   1.000
_cell.length_c   1.000
_cell.angle_alpha   90.00
_cell.angle_beta   90.00
_cell.angle_gamma   90.00
#
_symmetry.space_group_name_H-M   'P 1'
#
loop_
_entity.id
_entity.type
_entity.pdbx_description
1 polymer ?
#
loop_
_entity_poly.entity_id
_entity_poly.type
_entity_poly.pdbx_seq_one_letter_code
_entity_poly.pdbx_strand_id
1 'polypeptide(L)'
;FRLLKIDENANKIVEGKVHKVDAKGAEAANTQMKEILAAEAVRLKEQKEGTLKPKGRIGVAFLVSFFTVFTILVVAPLELVASNARDLSFNLNDVAGPVIIAGLIITIILTVFLSLLRKRVFNVAIAFVGAIGVASYVQAVFLNGGMPLADGHEVIWSNFTTQMIVSGLIWLAIIAAAVAFSLLKARQLRTGLLVTATALIIVQAVGVASLWGPAVAASIDAHAENQQVIATREGLYNVSSKKNVVVFVLDTTDTAFVQRLYDERPETFAGLTGFTWYRNSVGSMIPTRYGVPSLLFGTRPQPGENFNDFVYNWAQSDQYLRDIQNAGFEAGLYTDQLNYNRYRGTAQKYSVNYHPPVGRGL
;
A
#
# COMPACT_ATOMS: atom_id res chain seq x y z
N PHE A 1 -5.96 -20.28 47.68
CA PHE A 1 -6.82 -21.48 47.63
C PHE A 1 -6.68 -22.25 48.93
N ARG A 2 -7.64 -22.15 49.82
CA ARG A 2 -7.69 -23.02 51.00
C ARG A 2 -8.41 -24.30 50.58
N LEU A 3 -7.73 -25.43 50.60
CA LEU A 3 -8.34 -26.75 50.49
C LEU A 3 -9.28 -26.94 51.71
N LEU A 4 -10.55 -27.06 51.41
CA LEU A 4 -11.56 -27.49 52.39
C LEU A 4 -11.29 -29.00 52.64
N LYS A 5 -10.79 -29.37 53.78
CA LYS A 5 -10.75 -30.77 54.24
C LYS A 5 -12.18 -31.14 54.64
N ILE A 6 -12.73 -32.15 54.04
CA ILE A 6 -13.98 -32.80 54.49
C ILE A 6 -13.55 -33.88 55.44
N ASP A 7 -14.03 -33.79 56.66
CA ASP A 7 -13.78 -34.77 57.70
C ASP A 7 -14.60 -36.03 57.44
N GLU A 8 -14.03 -37.21 57.79
CA GLU A 8 -14.64 -38.53 57.64
C GLU A 8 -15.98 -38.69 58.36
N ASN A 9 -16.33 -37.79 59.26
CA ASN A 9 -17.58 -37.73 59.99
C ASN A 9 -18.70 -36.87 59.36
N ALA A 10 -18.59 -36.61 58.06
CA ALA A 10 -19.60 -35.82 57.30
C ALA A 10 -19.89 -34.38 57.84
N ASN A 11 -18.89 -33.77 58.48
CA ASN A 11 -18.99 -32.39 58.96
C ASN A 11 -18.37 -31.45 57.94
N LYS A 12 -19.07 -30.39 57.55
CA LYS A 12 -18.58 -29.33 56.68
C LYS A 12 -18.29 -28.10 57.53
N ILE A 13 -17.06 -27.61 57.47
CA ILE A 13 -16.70 -26.32 58.08
C ILE A 13 -17.02 -25.22 57.08
N VAL A 14 -17.99 -24.37 57.39
CA VAL A 14 -18.36 -23.15 56.66
C VAL A 14 -18.23 -22.00 57.63
N GLU A 15 -17.41 -21.05 57.36
CA GLU A 15 -17.21 -19.83 58.17
C GLU A 15 -16.87 -20.08 59.64
N GLY A 16 -16.09 -21.12 59.92
CA GLY A 16 -15.62 -21.43 61.27
C GLY A 16 -16.65 -22.13 62.17
N LYS A 17 -17.86 -22.46 61.69
CA LYS A 17 -18.86 -23.24 62.41
C LYS A 17 -18.99 -24.64 61.82
N VAL A 18 -19.00 -25.65 62.68
CA VAL A 18 -19.23 -27.04 62.25
C VAL A 18 -20.73 -27.31 62.25
N HIS A 19 -21.29 -27.62 61.11
CA HIS A 19 -22.67 -28.06 60.94
C HIS A 19 -22.69 -29.59 60.71
N LYS A 20 -23.48 -30.33 61.47
CA LYS A 20 -23.77 -31.72 61.15
C LYS A 20 -24.62 -31.78 59.89
N VAL A 21 -24.11 -32.47 58.88
CA VAL A 21 -24.80 -32.73 57.65
C VAL A 21 -25.35 -34.16 57.70
N ASP A 22 -26.59 -34.36 57.29
CA ASP A 22 -27.17 -35.70 57.21
C ASP A 22 -26.46 -36.52 56.10
N ALA A 23 -26.59 -37.85 56.14
CA ALA A 23 -25.90 -38.75 55.19
C ALA A 23 -26.23 -38.42 53.71
N LYS A 24 -27.45 -37.98 53.38
CA LYS A 24 -27.88 -37.55 52.06
C LYS A 24 -27.21 -36.23 51.62
N GLY A 25 -27.12 -35.31 52.54
CA GLY A 25 -26.44 -34.02 52.29
C GLY A 25 -24.93 -34.19 52.08
N ALA A 26 -24.31 -35.14 52.85
CA ALA A 26 -22.88 -35.48 52.66
C ALA A 26 -22.60 -36.15 51.32
N GLU A 27 -23.49 -37.02 50.86
CA GLU A 27 -23.38 -37.71 49.57
C GLU A 27 -23.60 -36.72 48.39
N ALA A 28 -24.54 -35.82 48.51
CA ALA A 28 -24.74 -34.76 47.54
C ALA A 28 -23.54 -33.81 47.47
N ALA A 29 -22.97 -33.39 48.60
CA ALA A 29 -21.77 -32.56 48.67
C ALA A 29 -20.54 -33.24 48.06
N ASN A 30 -20.33 -34.56 48.32
CA ASN A 30 -19.29 -35.35 47.72
C ASN A 30 -19.43 -35.51 46.22
N THR A 31 -20.68 -35.63 45.70
CA THR A 31 -20.95 -35.71 44.28
C THR A 31 -20.63 -34.38 43.57
N GLN A 32 -21.09 -33.28 44.14
CA GLN A 32 -20.75 -31.93 43.65
C GLN A 32 -19.25 -31.65 43.66
N MET A 33 -18.55 -32.07 44.74
CA MET A 33 -17.09 -31.92 44.85
C MET A 33 -16.35 -32.73 43.77
N LYS A 34 -16.81 -33.96 43.50
CA LYS A 34 -16.26 -34.79 42.42
C LYS A 34 -16.45 -34.17 41.05
N GLU A 35 -17.63 -33.59 40.79
CA GLU A 35 -17.91 -32.87 39.54
C GLU A 35 -17.05 -31.62 39.38
N ILE A 36 -16.86 -30.84 40.45
CA ILE A 36 -15.99 -29.65 40.43
C ILE A 36 -14.52 -30.06 40.20
N LEU A 37 -14.04 -31.09 40.88
CA LEU A 37 -12.69 -31.58 40.68
C LEU A 37 -12.45 -32.18 39.29
N ALA A 38 -13.46 -32.88 38.74
CA ALA A 38 -13.42 -33.41 37.39
C ALA A 38 -13.41 -32.26 36.35
N ALA A 39 -14.24 -31.24 36.52
CA ALA A 39 -14.26 -30.08 35.65
C ALA A 39 -12.93 -29.28 35.72
N GLU A 40 -12.36 -29.16 36.93
CA GLU A 40 -11.06 -28.50 37.11
C GLU A 40 -9.91 -29.30 36.52
N ALA A 41 -9.94 -30.61 36.64
CA ALA A 41 -8.95 -31.52 36.01
C ALA A 41 -9.04 -31.43 34.45
N VAL A 42 -10.25 -31.39 33.89
CA VAL A 42 -10.45 -31.17 32.44
C VAL A 42 -9.90 -29.81 32.04
N ARG A 43 -10.21 -28.77 32.79
CA ARG A 43 -9.72 -27.40 32.54
C ARG A 43 -8.18 -27.28 32.61
N LEU A 44 -7.58 -27.96 33.58
CA LEU A 44 -6.11 -28.03 33.71
C LEU A 44 -5.45 -28.86 32.59
N LYS A 45 -6.13 -29.94 32.14
CA LYS A 45 -5.70 -30.74 31.00
C LYS A 45 -5.78 -29.92 29.70
N GLU A 46 -6.86 -29.21 29.47
CA GLU A 46 -6.99 -28.30 28.33
C GLU A 46 -5.97 -27.16 28.37
N GLN A 47 -5.68 -26.60 29.54
CA GLN A 47 -4.61 -25.62 29.72
C GLN A 47 -3.23 -26.20 29.42
N LYS A 48 -2.95 -27.44 29.81
CA LYS A 48 -1.68 -28.13 29.51
C LYS A 48 -1.56 -28.50 28.03
N GLU A 49 -2.63 -28.98 27.43
CA GLU A 49 -2.66 -29.29 25.99
C GLU A 49 -2.62 -28.01 25.11
N GLY A 50 -3.04 -26.88 25.64
CA GLY A 50 -2.89 -25.57 25.01
C GLY A 50 -1.47 -24.99 25.03
N THR A 51 -0.57 -25.51 25.86
CA THR A 51 0.81 -25.03 25.93
C THR A 51 1.73 -25.75 24.94
N LEU A 52 2.28 -25.02 23.99
CA LEU A 52 3.27 -25.55 23.05
C LEU A 52 4.67 -25.68 23.70
N LYS A 53 5.37 -26.75 23.34
CA LYS A 53 6.82 -26.86 23.61
C LYS A 53 7.58 -25.73 22.86
N PRO A 54 8.79 -25.34 23.32
CA PRO A 54 9.52 -24.21 22.70
C PRO A 54 9.68 -24.34 21.19
N LYS A 55 10.04 -25.50 20.66
CA LYS A 55 10.17 -25.73 19.20
C LYS A 55 8.84 -25.49 18.45
N GLY A 56 7.71 -25.95 19.02
CA GLY A 56 6.39 -25.73 18.41
C GLY A 56 5.97 -24.26 18.45
N ARG A 57 6.34 -23.52 19.49
CA ARG A 57 6.09 -22.06 19.56
C ARG A 57 6.83 -21.30 18.48
N ILE A 58 8.13 -21.61 18.28
CA ILE A 58 8.93 -20.96 17.23
C ILE A 58 8.33 -21.23 15.86
N GLY A 59 7.92 -22.47 15.55
CA GLY A 59 7.32 -22.79 14.26
C GLY A 59 6.00 -22.05 13.99
N VAL A 60 5.12 -21.99 15.01
CA VAL A 60 3.85 -21.22 14.88
C VAL A 60 4.14 -19.72 14.77
N ALA A 61 5.02 -19.18 15.60
CA ALA A 61 5.41 -17.77 15.54
C ALA A 61 6.01 -17.42 14.17
N PHE A 62 6.91 -18.26 13.66
CA PHE A 62 7.51 -18.05 12.34
C PHE A 62 6.46 -17.99 11.21
N LEU A 63 5.59 -19.00 11.13
CA LEU A 63 4.62 -19.05 10.02
C LEU A 63 3.63 -17.88 10.06
N VAL A 64 3.16 -17.51 11.26
CA VAL A 64 2.25 -16.36 11.40
C VAL A 64 2.95 -15.04 11.14
N SER A 65 4.17 -14.86 11.64
CA SER A 65 4.99 -13.67 11.35
C SER A 65 5.29 -13.57 9.87
N PHE A 66 5.73 -14.66 9.26
CA PHE A 66 6.04 -14.70 7.83
C PHE A 66 4.82 -14.38 6.99
N PHE A 67 3.67 -14.97 7.27
CA PHE A 67 2.41 -14.67 6.58
C PHE A 67 2.07 -13.18 6.64
N THR A 68 2.05 -12.61 7.85
CA THR A 68 1.65 -11.21 8.03
C THR A 68 2.63 -10.25 7.36
N VAL A 69 3.93 -10.47 7.56
CA VAL A 69 4.98 -9.65 6.96
C VAL A 69 5.03 -9.83 5.44
N PHE A 70 4.90 -11.07 4.96
CA PHE A 70 4.85 -11.37 3.52
C PHE A 70 3.71 -10.64 2.84
N THR A 71 2.50 -10.69 3.42
CA THR A 71 1.32 -9.98 2.88
C THR A 71 1.54 -8.47 2.82
N ILE A 72 2.00 -7.85 3.92
CA ILE A 72 2.02 -6.39 4.05
C ILE A 72 3.29 -5.77 3.45
N LEU A 73 4.45 -6.37 3.71
CA LEU A 73 5.74 -5.76 3.39
C LEU A 73 6.42 -6.33 2.15
N VAL A 74 5.94 -7.46 1.63
CA VAL A 74 6.50 -8.06 0.42
C VAL A 74 5.50 -8.01 -0.72
N VAL A 75 4.35 -8.65 -0.56
CA VAL A 75 3.36 -8.78 -1.63
C VAL A 75 2.80 -7.41 -2.03
N ALA A 76 2.30 -6.64 -1.07
CA ALA A 76 1.65 -5.37 -1.38
C ALA A 76 2.57 -4.38 -2.13
N PRO A 77 3.85 -4.14 -1.72
CA PRO A 77 4.75 -3.30 -2.50
C PRO A 77 5.09 -3.86 -3.89
N LEU A 78 5.28 -5.19 -4.01
CA LEU A 78 5.60 -5.80 -5.30
C LEU A 78 4.42 -5.72 -6.28
N GLU A 79 3.18 -5.95 -5.81
CA GLU A 79 1.99 -5.78 -6.63
C GLU A 79 1.78 -4.32 -7.04
N LEU A 80 2.05 -3.36 -6.15
CA LEU A 80 1.98 -1.95 -6.48
C LEU A 80 2.97 -1.58 -7.59
N VAL A 81 4.22 -2.02 -7.49
CA VAL A 81 5.23 -1.79 -8.53
C VAL A 81 4.85 -2.50 -9.82
N ALA A 82 4.39 -3.75 -9.75
CA ALA A 82 3.99 -4.50 -10.93
C ALA A 82 2.81 -3.84 -11.67
N SER A 83 1.83 -3.32 -10.94
CA SER A 83 0.66 -2.65 -11.51
C SER A 83 0.98 -1.32 -12.17
N ASN A 84 2.06 -0.67 -11.75
CA ASN A 84 2.50 0.64 -12.27
C ASN A 84 3.83 0.54 -13.07
N ALA A 85 4.17 -0.66 -13.56
CA ALA A 85 5.48 -0.93 -14.15
C ALA A 85 5.84 -0.05 -15.35
N ARG A 86 4.86 0.50 -16.07
CA ARG A 86 5.08 1.41 -17.21
C ARG A 86 5.36 2.85 -16.80
N ASP A 87 4.87 3.24 -15.63
CA ASP A 87 4.92 4.64 -15.16
C ASP A 87 6.12 4.90 -14.24
N LEU A 88 6.74 3.83 -13.70
CA LEU A 88 7.87 3.92 -12.79
C LEU A 88 9.19 3.97 -13.53
N SER A 89 10.14 4.76 -13.01
CA SER A 89 11.51 4.87 -13.52
C SER A 89 12.43 3.70 -13.16
N PHE A 90 11.94 2.76 -12.37
CA PHE A 90 12.62 1.55 -11.89
C PHE A 90 11.74 0.32 -12.16
N ASN A 91 12.33 -0.85 -12.21
CA ASN A 91 11.60 -2.09 -12.48
C ASN A 91 11.42 -2.94 -11.20
N LEU A 92 10.63 -4.00 -11.33
CA LEU A 92 10.32 -4.90 -10.21
C LEU A 92 11.59 -5.59 -9.65
N ASN A 93 12.60 -5.88 -10.49
CA ASN A 93 13.83 -6.51 -10.04
C ASN A 93 14.67 -5.58 -9.15
N ASP A 94 14.60 -4.26 -9.37
CA ASP A 94 15.36 -3.29 -8.59
C ASP A 94 14.86 -3.21 -7.13
N VAL A 95 13.56 -3.44 -6.93
CA VAL A 95 12.87 -3.30 -5.64
C VAL A 95 12.74 -4.63 -4.90
N ALA A 96 12.62 -5.73 -5.62
CA ALA A 96 12.32 -7.03 -5.03
C ALA A 96 13.36 -7.48 -4.00
N GLY A 97 14.65 -7.35 -4.32
CA GLY A 97 15.73 -7.73 -3.41
C GLY A 97 15.66 -7.00 -2.06
N PRO A 98 15.69 -5.68 -2.02
CA PRO A 98 15.55 -4.90 -0.79
C PRO A 98 14.28 -5.21 -0.01
N VAL A 99 13.13 -5.35 -0.67
CA VAL A 99 11.83 -5.62 -0.05
C VAL A 99 11.80 -7.00 0.61
N ILE A 100 12.29 -8.04 -0.09
CA ILE A 100 12.38 -9.40 0.43
C ILE A 100 13.33 -9.47 1.64
N ILE A 101 14.50 -8.83 1.54
CA ILE A 101 15.47 -8.82 2.67
C ILE A 101 14.87 -8.12 3.88
N ALA A 102 14.25 -6.96 3.71
CA ALA A 102 13.56 -6.26 4.79
C ALA A 102 12.45 -7.12 5.41
N GLY A 103 11.65 -7.76 4.58
CA GLY A 103 10.60 -8.69 5.01
C GLY A 103 11.15 -9.85 5.82
N LEU A 104 12.25 -10.47 5.40
CA LEU A 104 12.89 -11.55 6.15
C LEU A 104 13.42 -11.09 7.51
N ILE A 105 14.08 -9.94 7.56
CA ILE A 105 14.60 -9.36 8.81
C ILE A 105 13.45 -9.12 9.80
N ILE A 106 12.37 -8.48 9.36
CA ILE A 106 11.21 -8.18 10.20
C ILE A 106 10.49 -9.48 10.63
N THR A 107 10.40 -10.47 9.73
CA THR A 107 9.87 -11.80 10.09
C THR A 107 10.67 -12.45 11.21
N ILE A 108 12.00 -12.41 11.15
CA ILE A 108 12.86 -12.96 12.20
C ILE A 108 12.66 -12.23 13.53
N ILE A 109 12.67 -10.89 13.50
CA ILE A 109 12.46 -10.07 14.70
C ILE A 109 11.11 -10.38 15.34
N LEU A 110 10.04 -10.39 14.55
CA LEU A 110 8.69 -10.67 15.04
C LEU A 110 8.56 -12.11 15.55
N THR A 111 9.19 -13.07 14.87
CA THR A 111 9.23 -14.48 15.31
C THR A 111 9.92 -14.62 16.67
N VAL A 112 11.08 -14.00 16.86
CA VAL A 112 11.80 -14.00 18.14
C VAL A 112 10.91 -13.37 19.22
N PHE A 113 10.39 -12.19 18.98
CA PHE A 113 9.51 -11.51 19.93
C PHE A 113 8.33 -12.38 20.34
N LEU A 114 7.57 -12.92 19.39
CA LEU A 114 6.43 -13.78 19.68
C LEU A 114 6.82 -15.07 20.39
N SER A 115 7.93 -15.69 20.04
CA SER A 115 8.37 -16.95 20.65
C SER A 115 8.80 -16.80 22.11
N LEU A 116 9.17 -15.60 22.57
CA LEU A 116 9.46 -15.29 23.97
C LEU A 116 8.19 -15.26 24.84
N LEU A 117 7.05 -14.97 24.24
CA LEU A 117 5.76 -14.96 24.92
C LEU A 117 5.34 -16.38 25.32
N ARG A 118 4.58 -16.50 26.41
CA ARG A 118 4.20 -17.82 26.95
C ARG A 118 2.71 -17.92 27.23
N LYS A 119 2.18 -19.13 27.19
CA LYS A 119 0.81 -19.47 27.60
C LYS A 119 -0.23 -18.63 26.86
N ARG A 120 -1.14 -17.98 27.60
CA ARG A 120 -2.23 -17.15 27.04
C ARG A 120 -1.73 -15.97 26.25
N VAL A 121 -0.67 -15.30 26.73
CA VAL A 121 -0.13 -14.12 26.03
C VAL A 121 0.36 -14.49 24.63
N PHE A 122 1.06 -15.62 24.50
CA PHE A 122 1.48 -16.15 23.20
C PHE A 122 0.27 -16.38 22.26
N ASN A 123 -0.78 -17.06 22.75
CA ASN A 123 -1.93 -17.37 21.92
C ASN A 123 -2.68 -16.11 21.45
N VAL A 124 -2.85 -15.12 22.34
CA VAL A 124 -3.48 -13.83 22.01
C VAL A 124 -2.63 -13.05 21.00
N ALA A 125 -1.31 -13.00 21.21
CA ALA A 125 -0.41 -12.30 20.33
C ALA A 125 -0.38 -12.92 18.90
N ILE A 126 -0.33 -14.26 18.82
CA ILE A 126 -0.41 -14.99 17.53
C ILE A 126 -1.77 -14.75 16.84
N ALA A 127 -2.86 -14.76 17.60
CA ALA A 127 -4.19 -14.45 17.07
C ALA A 127 -4.25 -13.02 16.53
N PHE A 128 -3.72 -12.06 17.27
CA PHE A 128 -3.71 -10.66 16.88
C PHE A 128 -2.87 -10.43 15.62
N VAL A 129 -1.63 -10.92 15.59
CA VAL A 129 -0.74 -10.76 14.43
C VAL A 129 -1.30 -11.48 13.21
N GLY A 130 -1.78 -12.72 13.36
CA GLY A 130 -2.39 -13.45 12.26
C GLY A 130 -3.67 -12.80 11.74
N ALA A 131 -4.48 -12.23 12.64
CA ALA A 131 -5.69 -11.49 12.26
C ALA A 131 -5.36 -10.22 11.47
N ILE A 132 -4.28 -9.51 11.82
CA ILE A 132 -3.78 -8.38 11.01
C ILE A 132 -3.43 -8.85 9.60
N GLY A 133 -2.70 -9.96 9.45
CA GLY A 133 -2.37 -10.50 8.13
C GLY A 133 -3.62 -10.86 7.32
N VAL A 134 -4.60 -11.52 7.94
CA VAL A 134 -5.89 -11.85 7.28
C VAL A 134 -6.67 -10.60 6.92
N ALA A 135 -6.77 -9.64 7.83
CA ALA A 135 -7.47 -8.37 7.58
C ALA A 135 -6.82 -7.57 6.45
N SER A 136 -5.48 -7.54 6.40
CA SER A 136 -4.72 -6.90 5.31
C SER A 136 -4.99 -7.57 3.96
N TYR A 137 -5.03 -8.90 3.92
CA TYR A 137 -5.40 -9.63 2.71
C TYR A 137 -6.84 -9.32 2.27
N VAL A 138 -7.78 -9.34 3.21
CA VAL A 138 -9.19 -8.99 2.94
C VAL A 138 -9.31 -7.54 2.45
N GLN A 139 -8.57 -6.61 3.05
CA GLN A 139 -8.52 -5.22 2.61
C GLN A 139 -8.04 -5.12 1.17
N ALA A 140 -6.91 -5.74 0.84
CA ALA A 140 -6.31 -5.66 -0.48
C ALA A 140 -7.22 -6.22 -1.57
N VAL A 141 -7.86 -7.38 -1.32
CA VAL A 141 -8.62 -8.10 -2.34
C VAL A 141 -10.07 -7.62 -2.45
N PHE A 142 -10.71 -7.27 -1.33
CA PHE A 142 -12.17 -7.04 -1.31
C PHE A 142 -12.59 -5.62 -0.92
N LEU A 143 -11.78 -4.88 -0.17
CA LEU A 143 -12.21 -3.61 0.41
C LEU A 143 -11.64 -2.37 -0.29
N ASN A 144 -10.66 -2.53 -1.16
CA ASN A 144 -10.07 -1.42 -1.91
C ASN A 144 -10.84 -1.08 -3.20
N GLY A 145 -11.85 -1.87 -3.57
CA GLY A 145 -12.67 -1.56 -4.74
C GLY A 145 -13.36 -0.20 -4.61
N GLY A 146 -13.21 0.65 -5.61
CA GLY A 146 -13.80 2.00 -5.62
C GLY A 146 -13.00 3.06 -4.86
N MET A 147 -11.82 2.74 -4.32
CA MET A 147 -10.88 3.76 -3.81
C MET A 147 -10.32 4.59 -4.98
N PRO A 148 -10.05 5.88 -4.76
CA PRO A 148 -9.48 6.73 -5.80
C PRO A 148 -8.09 6.23 -6.19
N LEU A 149 -7.74 6.45 -7.46
CA LEU A 149 -6.39 6.17 -7.93
C LEU A 149 -5.39 7.08 -7.21
N ALA A 150 -4.23 6.54 -6.88
CA ALA A 150 -3.11 7.32 -6.33
C ALA A 150 -2.38 8.03 -7.47
N ASP A 151 -3.05 9.01 -8.08
CA ASP A 151 -2.57 9.74 -9.27
C ASP A 151 -2.02 11.15 -8.94
N GLY A 152 -1.83 11.43 -7.64
CA GLY A 152 -1.34 12.71 -7.17
C GLY A 152 -2.41 13.77 -6.92
N HIS A 153 -3.68 13.48 -7.22
CA HIS A 153 -4.77 14.38 -6.87
C HIS A 153 -5.12 14.31 -5.38
N GLU A 154 -5.63 15.42 -4.85
CA GLU A 154 -6.14 15.45 -3.49
C GLU A 154 -7.36 14.52 -3.37
N VAL A 155 -7.27 13.57 -2.45
CA VAL A 155 -8.38 12.66 -2.15
C VAL A 155 -9.35 13.34 -1.20
N ILE A 156 -10.58 13.56 -1.65
CA ILE A 156 -11.66 14.07 -0.82
C ILE A 156 -12.19 12.91 0.06
N TRP A 157 -11.56 12.70 1.21
CA TRP A 157 -11.84 11.58 2.13
C TRP A 157 -13.29 11.52 2.62
N SER A 158 -13.99 12.65 2.66
CA SER A 158 -15.42 12.69 3.02
C SER A 158 -16.29 11.83 2.11
N ASN A 159 -15.90 11.64 0.85
CA ASN A 159 -16.63 10.80 -0.10
C ASN A 159 -16.48 9.29 0.20
N PHE A 160 -15.47 8.93 0.98
CA PHE A 160 -15.14 7.54 1.32
C PHE A 160 -15.44 7.17 2.77
N THR A 161 -16.12 8.05 3.53
CA THR A 161 -16.42 7.87 4.96
C THR A 161 -17.10 6.54 5.23
N THR A 162 -18.12 6.18 4.46
CA THR A 162 -18.84 4.90 4.62
C THR A 162 -17.92 3.71 4.40
N GLN A 163 -17.08 3.74 3.37
CA GLN A 163 -16.13 2.67 3.06
C GLN A 163 -15.07 2.53 4.15
N MET A 164 -14.58 3.64 4.68
CA MET A 164 -13.63 3.66 5.81
C MET A 164 -14.24 3.05 7.06
N ILE A 165 -15.49 3.40 7.40
CA ILE A 165 -16.21 2.83 8.56
C ILE A 165 -16.42 1.33 8.36
N VAL A 166 -16.91 0.90 7.21
CA VAL A 166 -17.15 -0.52 6.90
C VAL A 166 -15.85 -1.32 6.97
N SER A 167 -14.78 -0.82 6.36
CA SER A 167 -13.45 -1.44 6.44
C SER A 167 -12.97 -1.56 7.89
N GLY A 168 -13.08 -0.47 8.67
CA GLY A 168 -12.69 -0.46 10.08
C GLY A 168 -13.48 -1.46 10.92
N LEU A 169 -14.78 -1.58 10.68
CA LEU A 169 -15.63 -2.56 11.37
C LEU A 169 -15.26 -4.00 11.01
N ILE A 170 -14.95 -4.28 9.74
CA ILE A 170 -14.49 -5.60 9.29
C ILE A 170 -13.13 -5.95 9.95
N TRP A 171 -12.20 -5.02 9.98
CA TRP A 171 -10.92 -5.21 10.67
C TRP A 171 -11.12 -5.51 12.15
N LEU A 172 -11.94 -4.71 12.82
CA LEU A 172 -12.27 -4.90 14.25
C LEU A 172 -12.92 -6.27 14.47
N ALA A 173 -13.86 -6.68 13.63
CA ALA A 173 -14.53 -7.96 13.72
C ALA A 173 -13.55 -9.14 13.56
N ILE A 174 -12.66 -9.09 12.57
CA ILE A 174 -11.64 -10.13 12.34
C ILE A 174 -10.70 -10.24 13.54
N ILE A 175 -10.19 -9.12 14.02
CA ILE A 175 -9.26 -9.09 15.16
C ILE A 175 -9.95 -9.55 16.43
N ALA A 176 -11.14 -9.01 16.74
CA ALA A 176 -11.90 -9.38 17.95
C ALA A 176 -12.30 -10.85 17.95
N ALA A 177 -12.77 -11.39 16.81
CA ALA A 177 -13.10 -12.79 16.67
C ALA A 177 -11.88 -13.70 16.89
N ALA A 178 -10.73 -13.38 16.27
CA ALA A 178 -9.52 -14.16 16.43
C ALA A 178 -9.02 -14.15 17.89
N VAL A 179 -9.00 -12.98 18.54
CA VAL A 179 -8.59 -12.84 19.93
C VAL A 179 -9.56 -13.58 20.85
N ALA A 180 -10.86 -13.42 20.68
CA ALA A 180 -11.87 -14.13 21.49
C ALA A 180 -11.75 -15.65 21.32
N PHE A 181 -11.59 -16.11 20.07
CA PHE A 181 -11.42 -17.53 19.80
C PHE A 181 -10.11 -18.09 20.38
N SER A 182 -9.05 -17.28 20.43
CA SER A 182 -7.78 -17.65 21.06
C SER A 182 -7.90 -17.91 22.58
N LEU A 183 -8.82 -17.19 23.23
CA LEU A 183 -9.07 -17.33 24.66
C LEU A 183 -9.92 -18.58 24.96
N LEU A 184 -10.82 -18.95 24.03
CA LEU A 184 -11.76 -20.06 24.19
C LEU A 184 -11.16 -21.38 23.68
N LYS A 185 -10.57 -21.40 22.51
CA LYS A 185 -10.16 -22.61 21.77
C LYS A 185 -8.78 -22.43 21.10
N ALA A 186 -7.76 -22.10 21.88
CA ALA A 186 -6.42 -21.76 21.42
C ALA A 186 -5.79 -22.79 20.45
N ARG A 187 -6.00 -24.08 20.66
CA ARG A 187 -5.47 -25.13 19.77
C ARG A 187 -6.11 -25.07 18.39
N GLN A 188 -7.44 -24.96 18.34
CA GLN A 188 -8.19 -24.91 17.08
C GLN A 188 -7.85 -23.64 16.30
N LEU A 189 -7.77 -22.48 16.98
CA LEU A 189 -7.34 -21.24 16.35
C LEU A 189 -5.96 -21.38 15.71
N ARG A 190 -4.97 -21.90 16.45
CA ARG A 190 -3.61 -22.08 15.90
C ARG A 190 -3.63 -22.95 14.65
N THR A 191 -4.32 -24.08 14.68
CA THR A 191 -4.43 -24.94 13.49
C THR A 191 -5.10 -24.22 12.34
N GLY A 192 -6.22 -23.51 12.58
CA GLY A 192 -6.90 -22.71 11.58
C GLY A 192 -5.99 -21.63 10.99
N LEU A 193 -5.29 -20.87 11.84
CA LEU A 193 -4.34 -19.84 11.37
C LEU A 193 -3.20 -20.42 10.55
N LEU A 194 -2.63 -21.56 10.96
CA LEU A 194 -1.55 -22.21 10.20
C LEU A 194 -2.04 -22.64 8.80
N VAL A 195 -3.23 -23.24 8.71
CA VAL A 195 -3.82 -23.64 7.43
C VAL A 195 -4.12 -22.44 6.57
N THR A 196 -4.79 -21.41 7.13
CA THR A 196 -5.13 -20.18 6.40
C THR A 196 -3.86 -19.43 5.95
N ALA A 197 -2.89 -19.27 6.84
CA ALA A 197 -1.63 -18.60 6.51
C ALA A 197 -0.88 -19.33 5.38
N THR A 198 -0.77 -20.66 5.46
CA THR A 198 -0.11 -21.45 4.42
C THR A 198 -0.84 -21.31 3.08
N ALA A 199 -2.17 -21.44 3.08
CA ALA A 199 -2.96 -21.33 1.85
C ALA A 199 -2.81 -19.92 1.23
N LEU A 200 -2.92 -18.87 2.04
CA LEU A 200 -2.79 -17.48 1.55
C LEU A 200 -1.38 -17.15 1.09
N ILE A 201 -0.33 -17.65 1.75
CA ILE A 201 1.05 -17.51 1.27
C ILE A 201 1.20 -18.12 -0.13
N ILE A 202 0.67 -19.33 -0.34
CA ILE A 202 0.75 -19.98 -1.66
C ILE A 202 0.02 -19.17 -2.71
N VAL A 203 -1.21 -18.74 -2.44
CA VAL A 203 -2.01 -17.92 -3.37
C VAL A 203 -1.28 -16.63 -3.73
N GLN A 204 -0.77 -15.92 -2.75
CA GLN A 204 -0.05 -14.65 -2.96
C GLN A 204 1.28 -14.87 -3.70
N ALA A 205 2.03 -15.91 -3.35
CA ALA A 205 3.28 -16.23 -4.04
C ALA A 205 3.05 -16.55 -5.52
N VAL A 206 2.00 -17.31 -5.84
CA VAL A 206 1.58 -17.58 -7.23
C VAL A 206 1.14 -16.29 -7.91
N GLY A 207 0.37 -15.44 -7.23
CA GLY A 207 -0.07 -14.13 -7.74
C GLY A 207 1.12 -13.26 -8.13
N VAL A 208 2.06 -13.03 -7.22
CA VAL A 208 3.27 -12.23 -7.50
C VAL A 208 4.11 -12.86 -8.62
N ALA A 209 4.29 -14.20 -8.60
CA ALA A 209 5.05 -14.89 -9.65
C ALA A 209 4.41 -14.74 -11.03
N SER A 210 3.08 -14.76 -11.12
CA SER A 210 2.36 -14.56 -12.39
C SER A 210 2.47 -13.14 -12.94
N LEU A 211 2.58 -12.15 -12.06
CA LEU A 211 2.74 -10.74 -12.44
C LEU A 211 4.18 -10.39 -12.80
N TRP A 212 5.16 -11.16 -12.35
CA TRP A 212 6.57 -10.81 -12.46
C TRP A 212 7.04 -10.63 -13.90
N GLY A 213 6.84 -11.64 -14.75
CA GLY A 213 7.24 -11.61 -16.14
C GLY A 213 6.61 -10.46 -16.93
N PRO A 214 5.26 -10.33 -16.91
CA PRO A 214 4.57 -9.22 -17.57
C PRO A 214 5.01 -7.84 -17.07
N ALA A 215 5.23 -7.66 -15.76
CA ALA A 215 5.67 -6.39 -15.18
C ALA A 215 7.08 -6.01 -15.62
N VAL A 216 8.01 -6.96 -15.61
CA VAL A 216 9.37 -6.73 -16.08
C VAL A 216 9.39 -6.42 -17.58
N ALA A 217 8.63 -7.15 -18.39
CA ALA A 217 8.50 -6.87 -19.82
C ALA A 217 7.93 -5.47 -20.07
N ALA A 218 6.83 -5.12 -19.40
CA ALA A 218 6.20 -3.80 -19.52
C ALA A 218 7.15 -2.65 -19.13
N SER A 219 7.95 -2.87 -18.08
CA SER A 219 8.99 -1.92 -17.64
C SER A 219 10.13 -1.80 -18.66
N ILE A 220 10.60 -2.92 -19.22
CA ILE A 220 11.65 -2.93 -20.24
C ILE A 220 11.17 -2.21 -21.50
N ASP A 221 9.95 -2.49 -21.96
CA ASP A 221 9.38 -1.83 -23.13
C ASP A 221 9.26 -0.32 -22.90
N ALA A 222 8.72 0.09 -21.75
CA ALA A 222 8.64 1.49 -21.38
C ALA A 222 10.01 2.16 -21.26
N HIS A 223 11.02 1.46 -20.74
CA HIS A 223 12.40 1.97 -20.65
C HIS A 223 13.11 1.97 -22.00
N ALA A 224 12.85 1.00 -22.87
CA ALA A 224 13.41 0.98 -24.24
C ALA A 224 12.88 2.15 -25.07
N GLU A 225 11.59 2.45 -24.97
CA GLU A 225 11.01 3.68 -25.52
C GLU A 225 11.64 4.94 -24.89
N ASN A 226 12.01 4.87 -23.60
CA ASN A 226 12.61 5.95 -22.83
C ASN A 226 14.11 6.16 -23.08
N GLN A 227 14.87 5.10 -23.36
CA GLN A 227 16.32 5.18 -23.57
C GLN A 227 16.72 5.79 -24.91
N GLN A 228 15.77 5.98 -25.83
CA GLN A 228 16.06 6.53 -27.15
C GLN A 228 16.31 8.04 -27.16
N VAL A 229 16.01 8.76 -26.06
CA VAL A 229 16.14 10.22 -26.03
C VAL A 229 16.56 10.71 -24.65
N ILE A 230 17.60 11.53 -24.60
CA ILE A 230 18.09 12.20 -23.40
C ILE A 230 17.72 13.67 -23.46
N ALA A 231 17.01 14.17 -22.47
CA ALA A 231 16.76 15.59 -22.27
C ALA A 231 17.95 16.24 -21.54
N THR A 232 18.50 17.30 -22.10
CA THR A 232 19.63 18.04 -21.52
C THR A 232 19.20 19.46 -21.16
N ARG A 233 20.10 20.21 -20.51
CA ARG A 233 19.92 21.65 -20.27
C ARG A 233 20.57 22.51 -21.36
N GLU A 234 20.95 21.92 -22.47
CA GLU A 234 21.55 22.64 -23.58
C GLU A 234 20.62 23.77 -24.06
N GLY A 235 21.15 24.93 -24.30
CA GLY A 235 20.41 26.09 -24.74
C GLY A 235 19.54 26.80 -23.71
N LEU A 236 19.39 26.27 -22.48
CA LEU A 236 18.48 26.87 -21.46
C LEU A 236 18.77 28.35 -21.17
N TYR A 237 20.03 28.71 -21.19
CA TYR A 237 20.49 30.10 -20.94
C TYR A 237 20.98 30.80 -22.19
N ASN A 238 20.85 30.18 -23.35
CA ASN A 238 21.27 30.75 -24.63
C ASN A 238 20.03 31.37 -25.31
N VAL A 239 20.02 32.70 -25.38
CA VAL A 239 18.94 33.43 -26.03
C VAL A 239 19.43 34.08 -27.30
N SER A 240 18.56 34.17 -28.31
CA SER A 240 18.83 34.83 -29.57
C SER A 240 18.91 36.37 -29.35
N SER A 241 19.81 37.02 -30.05
CA SER A 241 19.88 38.48 -30.12
C SER A 241 18.74 39.10 -30.94
N LYS A 242 17.95 38.27 -31.66
CA LYS A 242 16.90 38.74 -32.55
C LYS A 242 15.53 38.70 -31.87
N LYS A 243 15.00 37.49 -31.62
CA LYS A 243 13.66 37.28 -31.09
C LYS A 243 13.63 36.03 -30.22
N ASN A 244 13.01 36.13 -29.06
CA ASN A 244 12.83 34.99 -28.14
C ASN A 244 11.38 34.91 -27.71
N VAL A 245 10.86 33.69 -27.61
CA VAL A 245 9.59 33.37 -26.98
C VAL A 245 9.87 32.38 -25.87
N VAL A 246 9.58 32.78 -24.64
CA VAL A 246 9.78 31.94 -23.44
C VAL A 246 8.41 31.66 -22.83
N VAL A 247 8.09 30.38 -22.70
CA VAL A 247 6.82 29.92 -22.10
C VAL A 247 7.14 29.18 -20.80
N PHE A 248 6.70 29.75 -19.69
CA PHE A 248 6.76 29.07 -18.39
C PHE A 248 5.42 28.42 -18.11
N VAL A 249 5.43 27.11 -17.95
CA VAL A 249 4.26 26.34 -17.51
C VAL A 249 4.41 26.05 -16.03
N LEU A 250 3.62 26.74 -15.20
CA LEU A 250 3.61 26.57 -13.75
C LEU A 250 2.51 25.59 -13.39
N ASP A 251 2.90 24.44 -12.88
CA ASP A 251 1.96 23.42 -12.42
C ASP A 251 1.31 23.82 -11.09
N THR A 252 0.10 23.33 -10.82
CA THR A 252 -0.65 23.55 -9.57
C THR A 252 -0.92 25.03 -9.26
N THR A 253 -0.97 25.89 -10.29
CA THR A 253 -1.20 27.33 -10.13
C THR A 253 -2.56 27.71 -10.70
N ASP A 254 -3.47 28.16 -9.83
CA ASP A 254 -4.80 28.64 -10.23
C ASP A 254 -4.95 30.15 -10.04
N THR A 255 -6.05 30.69 -10.60
CA THR A 255 -6.35 32.12 -10.51
C THR A 255 -6.54 32.60 -9.06
N ALA A 256 -7.13 31.79 -8.20
CA ALA A 256 -7.37 32.16 -6.80
C ALA A 256 -6.05 32.28 -6.03
N PHE A 257 -5.12 31.35 -6.28
CA PHE A 257 -3.77 31.41 -5.70
C PHE A 257 -3.02 32.67 -6.18
N VAL A 258 -3.02 32.95 -7.48
CA VAL A 258 -2.37 34.13 -8.05
C VAL A 258 -3.00 35.42 -7.53
N GLN A 259 -4.33 35.48 -7.43
CA GLN A 259 -5.05 36.63 -6.89
C GLN A 259 -4.63 36.90 -5.44
N ARG A 260 -4.65 35.85 -4.62
CA ARG A 260 -4.23 35.96 -3.23
C ARG A 260 -2.79 36.46 -3.10
N LEU A 261 -1.87 35.93 -3.90
CA LEU A 261 -0.48 36.36 -3.91
C LEU A 261 -0.36 37.83 -4.35
N TYR A 262 -1.15 38.25 -5.35
CA TYR A 262 -1.19 39.63 -5.83
C TYR A 262 -1.68 40.60 -4.72
N ASP A 263 -2.67 40.20 -3.95
CA ASP A 263 -3.26 41.02 -2.90
C ASP A 263 -2.35 41.09 -1.65
N GLU A 264 -1.73 39.96 -1.27
CA GLU A 264 -0.88 39.87 -0.06
C GLU A 264 0.59 40.29 -0.30
N ARG A 265 1.09 40.12 -1.53
CA ARG A 265 2.50 40.31 -1.89
C ARG A 265 2.67 40.95 -3.27
N PRO A 266 2.13 42.14 -3.51
CA PRO A 266 2.17 42.79 -4.84
C PRO A 266 3.59 43.01 -5.36
N GLU A 267 4.57 43.15 -4.46
CA GLU A 267 5.98 43.27 -4.83
C GLU A 267 6.53 42.08 -5.63
N THR A 268 5.91 40.88 -5.51
CA THR A 268 6.29 39.71 -6.29
C THR A 268 6.11 39.96 -7.79
N PHE A 269 5.15 40.78 -8.16
CA PHE A 269 4.83 41.10 -9.55
C PHE A 269 5.46 42.40 -10.06
N ALA A 270 6.13 43.14 -9.20
CA ALA A 270 6.67 44.47 -9.55
C ALA A 270 7.68 44.43 -10.71
N GLY A 271 8.40 43.29 -10.88
CA GLY A 271 9.36 43.11 -11.96
C GLY A 271 8.70 42.66 -13.30
N LEU A 272 7.43 42.32 -13.31
CA LEU A 272 6.71 41.82 -14.50
C LEU A 272 6.09 42.99 -15.29
N THR A 273 6.91 43.97 -15.65
CA THR A 273 6.47 45.09 -16.46
C THR A 273 6.16 44.66 -17.89
N GLY A 274 4.99 45.07 -18.42
CA GLY A 274 4.54 44.65 -19.76
C GLY A 274 3.81 43.30 -19.82
N PHE A 275 3.64 42.62 -18.71
CA PHE A 275 2.81 41.41 -18.66
C PHE A 275 1.30 41.78 -18.58
N THR A 276 0.48 40.99 -19.25
CA THR A 276 -0.98 41.05 -19.13
C THR A 276 -1.48 39.81 -18.39
N TRP A 277 -2.21 40.02 -17.30
CA TRP A 277 -2.81 38.89 -16.56
C TRP A 277 -4.22 38.63 -17.03
N TYR A 278 -4.45 37.46 -17.63
CA TYR A 278 -5.77 37.00 -18.08
C TYR A 278 -6.45 36.22 -16.95
N ARG A 279 -7.21 36.91 -16.10
CA ARG A 279 -7.84 36.33 -14.89
C ARG A 279 -8.87 35.22 -15.17
N ASN A 280 -9.53 35.30 -16.33
CA ASN A 280 -10.59 34.37 -16.73
C ASN A 280 -10.09 33.26 -17.66
N SER A 281 -8.81 32.97 -17.65
CA SER A 281 -8.24 31.87 -18.41
C SER A 281 -8.58 30.53 -17.75
N VAL A 282 -9.00 29.57 -18.56
CA VAL A 282 -9.30 28.20 -18.15
C VAL A 282 -8.41 27.25 -18.93
N GLY A 283 -7.79 26.31 -18.24
CA GLY A 283 -7.03 25.23 -18.89
C GLY A 283 -7.93 24.40 -19.79
N SER A 284 -7.42 24.03 -20.96
CA SER A 284 -8.19 23.23 -21.91
C SER A 284 -8.46 21.80 -21.40
N MET A 285 -7.59 21.29 -20.55
CA MET A 285 -7.64 19.92 -20.03
C MET A 285 -6.99 19.79 -18.65
N ILE A 286 -7.53 18.87 -17.85
CA ILE A 286 -7.06 18.47 -16.53
C ILE A 286 -6.96 16.93 -16.52
N PRO A 287 -5.98 16.30 -15.91
CA PRO A 287 -4.79 16.84 -15.24
C PRO A 287 -3.64 17.23 -16.20
N THR A 288 -2.52 17.65 -15.62
CA THR A 288 -1.30 18.12 -16.32
C THR A 288 -0.83 17.18 -17.43
N ARG A 289 -0.90 15.86 -17.22
CA ARG A 289 -0.55 14.86 -18.25
C ARG A 289 -1.37 14.96 -19.53
N TYR A 290 -2.46 15.72 -19.51
CA TYR A 290 -3.32 16.00 -20.65
C TYR A 290 -3.21 17.44 -21.11
N GLY A 291 -3.06 18.36 -20.16
CA GLY A 291 -2.93 19.77 -20.43
C GLY A 291 -1.64 20.16 -21.12
N VAL A 292 -0.50 19.66 -20.65
CA VAL A 292 0.82 19.95 -21.23
C VAL A 292 0.92 19.47 -22.68
N PRO A 293 0.56 18.24 -22.98
CA PRO A 293 0.50 17.83 -24.37
C PRO A 293 -0.45 18.69 -25.21
N SER A 294 -1.67 19.02 -24.77
CA SER A 294 -2.57 19.95 -25.50
C SER A 294 -1.91 21.29 -25.83
N LEU A 295 -1.13 21.81 -24.87
CA LEU A 295 -0.37 23.04 -25.08
C LEU A 295 0.72 22.87 -26.14
N LEU A 296 1.47 21.77 -26.09
CA LEU A 296 2.60 21.53 -26.97
C LEU A 296 2.19 21.25 -28.42
N PHE A 297 1.01 20.70 -28.63
CA PHE A 297 0.57 20.31 -29.97
C PHE A 297 -0.62 21.13 -30.49
N GLY A 298 -1.21 21.97 -29.65
CA GLY A 298 -2.28 22.88 -30.06
C GLY A 298 -3.62 22.19 -30.38
N THR A 299 -3.82 20.96 -29.92
CA THR A 299 -5.04 20.17 -30.17
C THR A 299 -5.71 19.73 -28.87
N ARG A 300 -6.96 19.32 -28.96
CA ARG A 300 -7.76 18.77 -27.87
C ARG A 300 -8.57 17.58 -28.36
N PRO A 301 -8.89 16.61 -27.48
CA PRO A 301 -9.70 15.46 -27.87
C PRO A 301 -11.08 15.90 -28.35
N GLN A 302 -11.62 15.19 -29.32
CA GLN A 302 -12.97 15.38 -29.79
C GLN A 302 -13.98 14.73 -28.84
N PRO A 303 -15.23 15.23 -28.80
CA PRO A 303 -16.25 14.58 -27.99
C PRO A 303 -16.41 13.10 -28.36
N GLY A 304 -16.30 12.21 -27.36
CA GLY A 304 -16.41 10.76 -27.55
C GLY A 304 -15.12 10.06 -27.99
N GLU A 305 -14.03 10.77 -28.23
CA GLU A 305 -12.73 10.18 -28.52
C GLU A 305 -12.16 9.52 -27.26
N ASN A 306 -11.62 8.29 -27.40
CA ASN A 306 -10.91 7.63 -26.32
C ASN A 306 -9.63 8.43 -26.01
N PHE A 307 -9.48 8.78 -24.75
CA PHE A 307 -8.40 9.67 -24.34
C PHE A 307 -6.99 9.07 -24.58
N ASN A 308 -6.80 7.79 -24.33
CA ASN A 308 -5.52 7.14 -24.59
C ASN A 308 -5.20 7.08 -26.09
N ASP A 309 -6.21 6.86 -26.93
CA ASP A 309 -6.05 6.87 -28.38
C ASP A 309 -5.72 8.28 -28.88
N PHE A 310 -6.41 9.28 -28.35
CA PHE A 310 -6.10 10.69 -28.62
C PHE A 310 -4.64 11.01 -28.26
N VAL A 311 -4.19 10.68 -27.05
CA VAL A 311 -2.81 10.92 -26.63
C VAL A 311 -1.82 10.15 -27.48
N TYR A 312 -2.14 8.94 -27.89
CA TYR A 312 -1.28 8.15 -28.79
C TYR A 312 -1.17 8.76 -30.18
N ASN A 313 -2.29 9.06 -30.82
CA ASN A 313 -2.31 9.64 -32.16
C ASN A 313 -1.65 11.01 -32.20
N TRP A 314 -1.80 11.75 -31.18
CA TRP A 314 -1.36 13.10 -30.98
C TRP A 314 0.16 13.21 -30.68
N ALA A 315 0.72 12.26 -29.92
CA ALA A 315 2.17 12.14 -29.76
C ALA A 315 2.92 11.95 -31.10
N GLN A 316 2.22 11.50 -32.14
CA GLN A 316 2.74 11.37 -33.49
C GLN A 316 2.54 12.64 -34.35
N SER A 317 1.72 13.57 -33.88
CA SER A 317 1.53 14.87 -34.57
C SER A 317 2.69 15.79 -34.25
N ASP A 318 3.47 16.11 -35.22
CA ASP A 318 4.62 17.03 -35.11
C ASP A 318 4.31 18.44 -35.66
N GLN A 319 3.04 18.70 -35.98
CA GLN A 319 2.64 19.90 -36.72
C GLN A 319 3.08 21.19 -36.05
N TYR A 320 2.78 21.36 -34.75
CA TYR A 320 3.05 22.60 -34.02
C TYR A 320 4.57 22.90 -33.89
N LEU A 321 5.35 21.91 -33.50
CA LEU A 321 6.81 22.06 -33.36
C LEU A 321 7.46 22.27 -34.73
N ARG A 322 6.96 21.62 -35.76
CA ARG A 322 7.37 21.83 -37.15
C ARG A 322 7.06 23.25 -37.63
N ASP A 323 5.90 23.77 -37.30
CA ASP A 323 5.51 25.13 -37.66
C ASP A 323 6.38 26.18 -36.98
N ILE A 324 6.77 25.95 -35.73
CA ILE A 324 7.73 26.79 -35.00
C ILE A 324 9.09 26.78 -35.72
N GLN A 325 9.59 25.61 -36.11
CA GLN A 325 10.84 25.48 -36.84
C GLN A 325 10.75 26.13 -38.23
N ASN A 326 9.67 25.90 -38.97
CA ASN A 326 9.42 26.55 -40.27
C ASN A 326 9.34 28.07 -40.17
N ALA A 327 8.92 28.60 -39.02
CA ALA A 327 8.92 30.04 -38.75
C ALA A 327 10.31 30.59 -38.39
N GLY A 328 11.36 29.71 -38.42
CA GLY A 328 12.76 30.07 -38.18
C GLY A 328 13.14 30.14 -36.69
N PHE A 329 12.36 29.51 -35.78
CA PHE A 329 12.73 29.40 -34.38
C PHE A 329 13.39 28.04 -34.09
N GLU A 330 14.34 28.05 -33.19
CA GLU A 330 14.82 26.85 -32.50
C GLU A 330 14.02 26.65 -31.22
N ALA A 331 13.51 25.44 -31.00
CA ALA A 331 12.73 25.13 -29.81
C ALA A 331 13.59 24.37 -28.78
N GLY A 332 13.50 24.76 -27.51
CA GLY A 332 14.00 24.02 -26.36
C GLY A 332 12.87 23.65 -25.44
N LEU A 333 12.78 22.39 -25.01
CA LEU A 333 11.77 21.89 -24.10
C LEU A 333 12.45 21.49 -22.79
N TYR A 334 12.25 22.25 -21.72
CA TYR A 334 12.89 22.05 -20.41
C TYR A 334 11.84 21.68 -19.39
N THR A 335 11.75 20.42 -19.05
CA THR A 335 10.80 19.89 -18.07
C THR A 335 11.40 18.69 -17.35
N ASP A 336 11.12 18.55 -16.07
CA ASP A 336 11.49 17.42 -15.24
C ASP A 336 10.48 16.25 -15.35
N GLN A 337 9.28 16.55 -15.83
CA GLN A 337 8.18 15.59 -15.94
C GLN A 337 8.02 15.00 -17.34
N LEU A 338 9.10 14.66 -18.01
CA LEU A 338 9.02 13.94 -19.30
C LEU A 338 8.64 12.46 -19.12
N ASN A 339 7.75 12.17 -18.19
CA ASN A 339 7.08 10.88 -18.10
C ASN A 339 6.19 10.57 -19.31
N TYR A 340 6.07 11.53 -20.23
CA TYR A 340 5.37 11.34 -21.51
C TYR A 340 6.33 10.76 -22.56
N ASN A 341 6.75 9.54 -22.34
CA ASN A 341 7.70 8.82 -23.19
C ASN A 341 7.32 8.81 -24.68
N ARG A 342 6.04 8.93 -24.96
CA ARG A 342 5.48 8.95 -26.30
C ARG A 342 5.82 10.21 -27.12
N TYR A 343 6.22 11.31 -26.47
CA TYR A 343 6.60 12.57 -27.13
C TYR A 343 8.09 12.72 -27.39
N ARG A 344 8.89 11.85 -26.85
CA ARG A 344 10.36 11.98 -26.93
C ARG A 344 10.87 11.96 -28.35
N GLY A 345 10.29 11.13 -29.21
CA GLY A 345 10.66 11.10 -30.64
C GLY A 345 10.38 12.42 -31.35
N THR A 346 9.21 13.03 -31.13
CA THR A 346 8.86 14.34 -31.67
C THR A 346 9.71 15.45 -31.03
N ALA A 347 9.93 15.43 -29.73
CA ALA A 347 10.81 16.36 -29.04
C ALA A 347 12.26 16.26 -29.56
N GLN A 348 12.79 15.07 -29.76
CA GLN A 348 14.10 14.86 -30.33
C GLN A 348 14.24 15.46 -31.71
N LYS A 349 13.23 15.33 -32.57
CA LYS A 349 13.25 15.82 -33.94
C LYS A 349 13.24 17.35 -34.03
N TYR A 350 12.57 18.01 -33.09
CA TYR A 350 12.29 19.45 -33.20
C TYR A 350 12.85 20.30 -32.06
N SER A 351 13.52 19.71 -31.07
CA SER A 351 14.09 20.44 -29.93
C SER A 351 15.59 20.33 -29.87
N VAL A 352 16.27 21.42 -29.54
CA VAL A 352 17.72 21.49 -29.44
C VAL A 352 18.32 20.73 -28.29
N ASN A 353 17.53 20.44 -27.25
CA ASN A 353 18.02 19.82 -26.00
C ASN A 353 17.64 18.35 -25.82
N TYR A 354 17.08 17.70 -26.84
CA TYR A 354 16.74 16.29 -26.84
C TYR A 354 17.66 15.52 -27.78
N HIS A 355 18.46 14.64 -27.22
CA HIS A 355 19.48 13.91 -27.99
C HIS A 355 19.24 12.39 -27.93
N PRO A 356 19.69 11.64 -28.95
CA PRO A 356 19.76 10.19 -28.85
C PRO A 356 20.73 9.81 -27.70
N PRO A 357 20.52 8.67 -27.01
CA PRO A 357 21.48 8.21 -26.04
C PRO A 357 22.84 8.07 -26.68
N VAL A 358 23.86 8.67 -26.10
CA VAL A 358 25.25 8.46 -26.55
C VAL A 358 25.52 6.98 -26.35
N GLY A 359 25.75 6.26 -27.44
CA GLY A 359 26.06 4.84 -27.41
C GLY A 359 27.21 4.61 -26.43
N ARG A 360 26.97 3.78 -25.42
CA ARG A 360 28.07 3.18 -24.68
C ARG A 360 28.79 2.35 -25.74
N GLY A 361 29.93 2.85 -26.22
CA GLY A 361 30.80 2.06 -27.05
C GLY A 361 31.00 0.71 -26.38
N LEU A 362 30.78 -0.35 -27.14
CA LEU A 362 31.07 -1.72 -26.77
C LEU A 362 32.51 -1.88 -26.33
#